data_c66b2156af23e11ae83ca227657f2983
#
_entry.id   c66b2156af23e11ae83ca227657f2983
#
_cell.length_a   1.000
_cell.length_b   1.000
_cell.length_c   1.000
_cell.angle_alpha   90.00
_cell.angle_beta   90.00
_cell.angle_gamma   90.00
#
_symmetry.space_group_name_H-M   'P 1'
#
loop_
_entity.id
_entity.type
_entity.pdbx_description
1 polymer ?
#
loop_
_entity_poly.entity_id
_entity_poly.type
_entity_poly.pdbx_seq_one_letter_code
_entity_poly.pdbx_strand_id
1 'polypeptide(L)'
;MKKLLLLLLMSGVAFSQIQVIHFNANWNAANDVKWVEDLSDCKTKKIDIATDTDAATKYEIVVVPTIVIFNDGEEVKRYQADISFAMKATREEVQEKIDEIMMDSF
;
A
#
# COMPACT_ATOMS: atom_id res chain seq x y z
N MET A 1 27.44 -17.23 -17.88
CA MET A 1 27.86 -17.75 -16.60
C MET A 1 27.91 -16.68 -15.54
N LYS A 2 28.71 -15.69 -15.75
CA LYS A 2 28.86 -14.64 -14.75
C LYS A 2 27.60 -13.86 -14.52
N LYS A 3 26.82 -13.67 -15.57
CA LYS A 3 25.57 -12.96 -15.47
C LYS A 3 24.59 -13.71 -14.60
N LEU A 4 24.58 -15.02 -14.73
CA LEU A 4 23.71 -15.83 -13.93
C LEU A 4 24.04 -15.69 -12.45
N LEU A 5 25.34 -15.70 -12.15
CA LEU A 5 25.78 -15.54 -10.78
C LEU A 5 25.34 -14.20 -10.22
N LEU A 6 25.46 -13.16 -11.03
CA LEU A 6 25.05 -11.84 -10.60
C LEU A 6 23.57 -11.78 -10.26
N LEU A 7 22.77 -12.42 -11.08
CA LEU A 7 21.32 -12.47 -10.83
C LEU A 7 21.02 -13.18 -9.53
N LEU A 8 21.74 -14.23 -9.22
CA LEU A 8 21.56 -14.94 -7.98
C LEU A 8 21.83 -14.05 -6.78
N LEU A 9 22.87 -13.23 -6.90
CA LEU A 9 23.19 -12.30 -5.81
C LEU A 9 22.06 -11.31 -5.58
N MET A 10 21.50 -10.79 -6.66
CA MET A 10 20.41 -9.86 -6.55
C MET A 10 19.21 -10.52 -5.87
N SER A 11 18.94 -11.75 -6.26
CA SER A 11 17.85 -12.49 -5.65
C SER A 11 18.10 -12.75 -4.17
N GLY A 12 19.34 -13.05 -3.84
CA GLY A 12 19.69 -13.41 -2.48
C GLY A 12 19.52 -12.29 -1.48
N VAL A 13 19.50 -11.05 -1.94
CA VAL A 13 19.31 -9.90 -1.05
C VAL A 13 17.90 -9.32 -1.16
N ALA A 14 17.03 -10.02 -1.83
CA ALA A 14 15.67 -9.52 -1.98
C ALA A 14 14.91 -9.62 -0.66
N PHE A 15 14.35 -8.51 -0.25
CA PHE A 15 13.45 -8.46 0.88
C PHE A 15 12.03 -8.35 0.35
N SER A 16 11.06 -8.67 1.19
CA SER A 16 9.68 -8.43 0.83
C SER A 16 9.51 -6.97 0.44
N GLN A 17 8.92 -6.75 -0.70
CA GLN A 17 8.65 -5.40 -1.20
C GLN A 17 7.24 -5.02 -0.76
N ILE A 18 7.16 -4.39 0.40
CA ILE A 18 5.87 -3.95 0.92
C ILE A 18 5.60 -2.56 0.41
N GLN A 19 4.47 -2.39 -0.23
CA GLN A 19 4.02 -1.11 -0.73
C GLN A 19 2.62 -0.82 -0.19
N VAL A 20 2.42 0.39 0.31
CA VAL A 20 1.12 0.83 0.79
C VAL A 20 0.65 1.95 -0.12
N ILE A 21 -0.49 1.76 -0.75
CA ILE A 21 -1.06 2.77 -1.62
C ILE A 21 -2.29 3.37 -0.96
N HIS A 22 -2.30 4.69 -0.88
CA HIS A 22 -3.40 5.47 -0.34
C HIS A 22 -4.20 6.03 -1.51
N PHE A 23 -5.39 5.51 -1.72
CA PHE A 23 -6.28 5.98 -2.78
C PHE A 23 -7.28 6.96 -2.18
N ASN A 24 -7.36 8.12 -2.79
CA ASN A 24 -8.38 9.09 -2.41
C ASN A 24 -8.76 9.88 -3.65
N ALA A 25 -9.69 10.78 -3.52
CA ALA A 25 -10.09 11.66 -4.61
C ALA A 25 -9.90 13.11 -4.15
N ASN A 26 -9.54 13.99 -5.07
CA ASN A 26 -9.27 15.37 -4.70
C ASN A 26 -10.46 16.07 -4.05
N TRP A 27 -11.70 15.69 -4.43
CA TRP A 27 -12.88 16.26 -3.81
C TRP A 27 -13.06 15.79 -2.37
N ASN A 28 -12.31 14.78 -1.93
CA ASN A 28 -12.35 14.27 -0.57
C ASN A 28 -11.04 14.53 0.16
N ALA A 29 -10.29 15.53 -0.27
CA ALA A 29 -8.95 15.80 0.28
C ALA A 29 -8.96 16.10 1.77
N ALA A 30 -10.08 16.61 2.30
CA ALA A 30 -10.20 16.87 3.73
C ALA A 30 -10.05 15.59 4.55
N ASN A 31 -10.29 14.44 3.95
CA ASN A 31 -10.20 13.14 4.60
C ASN A 31 -8.97 12.34 4.17
N ASP A 32 -7.96 13.02 3.63
CA ASP A 32 -6.69 12.38 3.32
C ASP A 32 -6.12 11.73 4.57
N VAL A 33 -5.58 10.52 4.37
CA VAL A 33 -4.99 9.77 5.48
C VAL A 33 -3.51 10.12 5.56
N LYS A 34 -3.22 11.19 6.27
CA LYS A 34 -1.87 11.77 6.28
C LYS A 34 -0.83 10.88 6.93
N TRP A 35 -1.22 10.06 7.88
CA TRP A 35 -0.27 9.20 8.57
C TRP A 35 0.26 8.05 7.72
N VAL A 36 -0.27 7.86 6.51
CA VAL A 36 0.27 6.82 5.63
C VAL A 36 1.75 7.06 5.36
N GLU A 37 2.14 8.32 5.20
CA GLU A 37 3.54 8.66 4.93
C GLU A 37 4.45 8.37 6.11
N ASP A 38 3.89 8.16 7.30
CA ASP A 38 4.66 7.89 8.51
C ASP A 38 4.85 6.41 8.77
N LEU A 39 4.30 5.55 7.89
CA LEU A 39 4.47 4.11 8.05
C LEU A 39 5.92 3.71 7.80
N SER A 40 6.39 2.72 8.59
CA SER A 40 7.76 2.23 8.51
C SER A 40 7.83 0.92 7.76
N ASP A 41 9.01 0.65 7.20
CA ASP A 41 9.34 -0.63 6.57
C ASP A 41 8.51 -0.94 5.34
N CYS A 42 8.10 0.10 4.63
CA CYS A 42 7.33 -0.03 3.41
C CYS A 42 7.55 1.21 2.56
N LYS A 43 7.16 1.08 1.29
CA LYS A 43 7.10 2.24 0.41
C LYS A 43 5.66 2.71 0.38
N THR A 44 5.45 4.01 0.33
CA THR A 44 4.11 4.57 0.32
C THR A 44 3.89 5.36 -0.96
N LYS A 45 2.64 5.39 -1.40
CA LYS A 45 2.26 6.10 -2.62
C LYS A 45 0.83 6.57 -2.46
N LYS A 46 0.54 7.73 -3.03
CA LYS A 46 -0.81 8.27 -3.04
C LYS A 46 -1.30 8.35 -4.47
N ILE A 47 -2.52 7.91 -4.71
CA ILE A 47 -3.15 7.98 -6.02
C ILE A 47 -4.48 8.72 -5.88
N ASP A 48 -4.66 9.74 -6.73
CA ASP A 48 -5.92 10.48 -6.81
C ASP A 48 -6.75 9.84 -7.92
N ILE A 49 -7.79 9.11 -7.54
CA ILE A 49 -8.60 8.39 -8.53
C ILE A 49 -9.51 9.31 -9.35
N ALA A 50 -9.64 10.57 -8.93
CA ALA A 50 -10.41 11.54 -9.70
C ALA A 50 -9.64 11.95 -10.96
N THR A 51 -8.31 11.96 -10.89
CA THR A 51 -7.47 12.30 -12.04
C THR A 51 -6.93 11.04 -12.71
N ASP A 52 -6.60 10.03 -11.95
CA ASP A 52 -6.14 8.74 -12.48
C ASP A 52 -7.31 7.76 -12.45
N THR A 53 -8.20 7.91 -13.43
CA THR A 53 -9.43 7.12 -13.44
C THR A 53 -9.17 5.64 -13.73
N ASP A 54 -8.08 5.31 -14.40
CA ASP A 54 -7.73 3.93 -14.66
C ASP A 54 -7.37 3.18 -13.38
N ALA A 55 -6.83 3.89 -12.40
CA ALA A 55 -6.45 3.27 -11.13
C ALA A 55 -7.66 2.74 -10.37
N ALA A 56 -8.78 3.44 -10.42
CA ALA A 56 -10.00 3.00 -9.73
C ALA A 56 -10.44 1.64 -10.26
N THR A 57 -10.36 1.44 -11.57
CA THR A 57 -10.73 0.17 -12.17
C THR A 57 -9.69 -0.90 -11.90
N LYS A 58 -8.42 -0.55 -12.09
CA LYS A 58 -7.32 -1.49 -11.93
C LYS A 58 -7.26 -2.08 -10.52
N TYR A 59 -7.45 -1.24 -9.52
CA TYR A 59 -7.36 -1.66 -8.12
C TYR A 59 -8.72 -1.90 -7.49
N GLU A 60 -9.78 -1.81 -8.27
CA GLU A 60 -11.15 -2.04 -7.80
C GLU A 60 -11.48 -1.18 -6.57
N ILE A 61 -11.24 0.12 -6.72
CA ILE A 61 -11.51 1.06 -5.64
C ILE A 61 -12.98 1.48 -5.74
N VAL A 62 -13.76 1.15 -4.71
CA VAL A 62 -15.19 1.43 -4.69
C VAL A 62 -15.56 2.52 -3.70
N VAL A 63 -14.66 2.85 -2.80
CA VAL A 63 -14.90 3.90 -1.80
C VAL A 63 -13.56 4.58 -1.51
N VAL A 64 -13.60 5.84 -1.13
CA VAL A 64 -12.39 6.59 -0.78
C VAL A 64 -12.54 7.19 0.61
N PRO A 65 -11.45 7.31 1.34
CA PRO A 65 -10.14 6.73 1.03
C PRO A 65 -10.10 5.22 1.19
N THR A 66 -9.21 4.59 0.46
CA THR A 66 -8.91 3.16 0.61
C THR A 66 -7.39 3.03 0.70
N ILE A 67 -6.95 2.22 1.65
CA ILE A 67 -5.52 1.93 1.81
C ILE A 67 -5.32 0.46 1.51
N VAL A 68 -4.39 0.15 0.62
CA VAL A 68 -4.11 -1.24 0.26
C VAL A 68 -2.65 -1.54 0.50
N ILE A 69 -2.39 -2.65 1.19
CA ILE A 69 -1.04 -3.14 1.42
C ILE A 69 -0.75 -4.22 0.39
N PHE A 70 0.35 -4.05 -0.34
CA PHE A 70 0.83 -5.03 -1.30
C PHE A 70 2.14 -5.61 -0.79
N ASN A 71 2.35 -6.90 -1.02
CA ASN A 71 3.62 -7.54 -0.75
C ASN A 71 4.06 -8.24 -2.03
N ASP A 72 5.16 -7.77 -2.59
CA ASP A 72 5.69 -8.28 -3.86
C ASP A 72 4.64 -8.23 -4.98
N GLY A 73 3.86 -7.16 -4.98
CA GLY A 73 2.87 -6.92 -6.02
C GLY A 73 1.51 -7.54 -5.80
N GLU A 74 1.36 -8.33 -4.74
CA GLU A 74 0.08 -8.97 -4.43
C GLU A 74 -0.61 -8.27 -3.28
N GLU A 75 -1.91 -8.06 -3.42
CA GLU A 75 -2.69 -7.43 -2.36
C GLU A 75 -2.78 -8.35 -1.15
N VAL A 76 -2.41 -7.82 0.02
CA VAL A 76 -2.45 -8.57 1.26
C VAL A 76 -3.62 -8.14 2.13
N LYS A 77 -3.84 -6.83 2.22
CA LYS A 77 -4.88 -6.30 3.10
C LYS A 77 -5.37 -4.98 2.55
N ARG A 78 -6.64 -4.74 2.73
CA ARG A 78 -7.29 -3.52 2.27
C ARG A 78 -8.10 -2.92 3.40
N TYR A 79 -7.98 -1.60 3.58
CA TYR A 79 -8.73 -0.85 4.58
C TYR A 79 -9.57 0.17 3.84
N GLN A 80 -10.87 0.11 4.02
CA GLN A 80 -11.79 0.98 3.30
C GLN A 80 -12.50 1.93 4.26
N ALA A 81 -12.76 3.13 3.77
CA ALA A 81 -13.54 4.10 4.54
C ALA A 81 -14.98 3.63 4.66
N ASP A 82 -15.68 4.22 5.61
CA ASP A 82 -17.11 3.98 5.74
C ASP A 82 -17.88 4.96 4.83
N ILE A 83 -19.18 5.00 4.99
CA ILE A 83 -20.04 5.83 4.14
C ILE A 83 -19.82 7.33 4.34
N SER A 84 -19.07 7.72 5.37
CA SER A 84 -18.74 9.13 5.60
C SER A 84 -17.51 9.55 4.85
N PHE A 85 -16.90 8.65 4.08
CA PHE A 85 -15.66 8.89 3.34
C PHE A 85 -14.48 9.22 4.25
N ALA A 86 -14.50 8.68 5.48
CA ALA A 86 -13.41 8.86 6.42
C ALA A 86 -12.84 7.51 6.81
N MET A 87 -11.50 7.44 6.86
CA MET A 87 -10.81 6.21 7.21
C MET A 87 -10.97 5.92 8.70
N LYS A 88 -11.38 4.72 9.02
CA LYS A 88 -11.52 4.27 10.42
C LYS A 88 -10.29 3.53 10.91
N ALA A 89 -9.52 2.92 10.01
CA ALA A 89 -8.31 2.24 10.39
C ALA A 89 -7.31 3.26 10.95
N THR A 90 -6.46 2.80 11.85
CA THR A 90 -5.46 3.65 12.48
C THR A 90 -4.08 3.34 11.93
N ARG A 91 -3.14 4.27 12.13
CA ARG A 91 -1.75 4.05 11.75
C ARG A 91 -1.21 2.78 12.43
N GLU A 92 -1.56 2.61 13.70
CA GLU A 92 -1.10 1.46 14.47
C GLU A 92 -1.59 0.14 13.89
N GLU A 93 -2.86 0.09 13.47
CA GLU A 93 -3.40 -1.11 12.84
C GLU A 93 -2.65 -1.47 11.57
N VAL A 94 -2.43 -0.49 10.73
CA VAL A 94 -1.77 -0.71 9.45
C VAL A 94 -0.31 -1.08 9.65
N GLN A 95 0.36 -0.38 10.58
CA GLN A 95 1.75 -0.69 10.89
C GLN A 95 1.90 -2.11 11.44
N GLU A 96 0.97 -2.51 12.29
CA GLU A 96 0.99 -3.86 12.85
C GLU A 96 0.89 -4.91 11.76
N LYS A 97 0.05 -4.66 10.76
CA LYS A 97 -0.07 -5.59 9.65
C LYS A 97 1.21 -5.65 8.81
N ILE A 98 1.83 -4.51 8.60
CA ILE A 98 3.12 -4.46 7.89
C ILE A 98 4.16 -5.28 8.65
N ASP A 99 4.23 -5.10 9.96
CA ASP A 99 5.17 -5.82 10.81
C ASP A 99 4.93 -7.32 10.76
N GLU A 100 3.66 -7.71 10.74
CA GLU A 100 3.27 -9.11 10.64
C GLU A 100 3.75 -9.72 9.33
N ILE A 101 3.56 -8.99 8.22
CA ILE A 101 4.02 -9.44 6.91
C ILE A 101 5.53 -9.61 6.91
N MET A 102 6.24 -8.67 7.49
CA MET A 102 7.69 -8.74 7.57
C MET A 102 8.16 -9.95 8.39
N MET A 103 7.50 -10.21 9.50
CA MET A 103 7.85 -11.35 10.34
C MET A 103 7.67 -12.66 9.58
N ASP A 104 6.62 -12.74 8.78
CA ASP A 104 6.34 -13.95 8.00
C ASP A 104 7.34 -14.16 6.87
N SER A 105 8.11 -13.13 6.53
CA SER A 105 9.09 -13.19 5.44
C SER A 105 10.43 -13.76 5.87
N PHE A 106 10.66 -13.93 7.16
CA PHE A 106 11.94 -14.39 7.68
C PHE A 106 11.98 -15.90 7.89
#